data_f53807bbc03a407aaa57394e22f26c32
#
_entry.id   f53807bbc03a407aaa57394e22f26c32
#
_cell.length_a   1.000
_cell.length_b   1.000
_cell.length_c   1.000
_cell.angle_alpha   90.00
_cell.angle_beta   90.00
_cell.angle_gamma   90.00
#
_symmetry.space_group_name_H-M   'P 1'
#
loop_
_entity.id
_entity.type
_entity.pdbx_description
1 polymer ?
#
loop_
_entity_poly.entity_id
_entity_poly.type
_entity_poly.pdbx_seq_one_letter_code
_entity_poly.pdbx_strand_id
1 'polypeptide(L)'
;MKMNINLIRDILLQSEINKFIFPKFEESIYKRPKLEFLDKYTIPEVVYHLKIIEQEKLLEISFYRNSVEVRDLTAKGHFFLLEIRDNSVWEKTLNISKKISVSSLTALKDIAVQVSSSLIVNYFK
;
A
#
# COMPACT_ATOMS: atom_id res chain seq x y z
N MET A 1 12.22 10.50 5.24
CA MET A 1 10.76 10.40 5.00
C MET A 1 10.24 9.12 5.65
N LYS A 2 9.16 9.23 6.40
CA LYS A 2 8.60 8.06 7.09
C LYS A 2 7.63 7.30 6.20
N MET A 3 7.64 5.98 6.34
CA MET A 3 6.69 5.12 5.64
C MET A 3 5.28 5.32 6.21
N ASN A 4 4.33 5.58 5.30
CA ASN A 4 2.91 5.69 5.63
C ASN A 4 2.21 4.44 5.10
N ILE A 5 1.86 3.53 6.01
CA ILE A 5 1.28 2.24 5.63
C ILE A 5 -0.15 2.37 5.11
N ASN A 6 -0.88 3.42 5.48
CA ASN A 6 -2.19 3.69 4.90
C ASN A 6 -2.08 4.06 3.42
N LEU A 7 -1.07 4.85 3.06
CA LEU A 7 -0.82 5.20 1.66
C LEU A 7 -0.48 3.95 0.85
N ILE A 8 0.35 3.05 1.39
CA ILE A 8 0.67 1.79 0.72
C ILE A 8 -0.59 0.97 0.47
N ARG A 9 -1.42 0.79 1.49
CA ARG A 9 -2.69 0.05 1.36
C ARG A 9 -3.59 0.67 0.30
N ASP A 10 -3.74 2.00 0.31
CA ASP A 10 -4.60 2.71 -0.64
C ASP A 10 -4.09 2.56 -2.08
N ILE A 11 -2.77 2.61 -2.28
CA ILE A 11 -2.16 2.39 -3.60
C ILE A 11 -2.45 0.97 -4.09
N LEU A 12 -2.30 -0.03 -3.22
CA LEU A 12 -2.58 -1.42 -3.59
C LEU A 12 -4.05 -1.62 -3.95
N LEU A 13 -4.97 -1.07 -3.17
CA LEU A 13 -6.41 -1.14 -3.44
C LEU A 13 -6.75 -0.49 -4.78
N GLN A 14 -6.16 0.67 -5.07
CA GLN A 14 -6.39 1.37 -6.34
C GLN A 14 -5.83 0.59 -7.52
N SER A 15 -4.68 -0.02 -7.36
CA SER A 15 -4.02 -0.78 -8.44
C SER A 15 -4.82 -2.02 -8.83
N GLU A 16 -5.61 -2.57 -7.91
CA GLU A 16 -6.53 -3.68 -8.20
C GLU A 16 -7.64 -3.23 -9.14
N ILE A 17 -8.03 -1.96 -9.08
CA ILE A 17 -9.11 -1.39 -9.90
C ILE A 17 -8.59 -0.96 -11.27
N ASN A 18 -7.54 -0.14 -11.30
CA ASN A 18 -7.01 0.44 -12.53
C ASN A 18 -5.50 0.68 -12.45
N LYS A 19 -4.84 0.54 -13.59
CA LYS A 19 -3.46 0.98 -13.77
C LYS A 19 -3.41 2.51 -13.77
N PHE A 20 -2.27 3.08 -13.42
CA PHE A 20 -2.11 4.53 -13.53
C PHE A 20 -0.65 4.92 -13.75
N ILE A 21 -0.46 6.14 -14.27
CA ILE A 21 0.86 6.76 -14.44
C ILE A 21 0.91 7.95 -13.49
N PHE A 22 2.01 8.03 -12.72
CA PHE A 22 2.19 9.09 -11.75
C PHE A 22 3.43 9.93 -12.13
N PRO A 23 3.35 11.27 -12.06
CA PRO A 23 4.51 12.13 -12.37
C PRO A 23 5.58 11.98 -11.30
N LYS A 24 6.85 12.09 -11.67
CA LYS A 24 7.96 12.06 -10.71
C LYS A 24 8.22 13.42 -10.06
N PHE A 25 7.80 14.50 -10.70
CA PHE A 25 7.98 15.86 -10.22
C PHE A 25 6.95 16.77 -10.87
N GLU A 26 6.80 17.99 -10.33
CA GLU A 26 5.75 18.93 -10.77
C GLU A 26 5.86 19.32 -12.24
N GLU A 27 7.09 19.42 -12.79
CA GLU A 27 7.34 19.83 -14.17
C GLU A 27 7.14 18.71 -15.18
N SER A 28 6.77 17.51 -14.73
CA SER A 28 6.53 16.37 -15.62
C SER A 28 5.42 16.67 -16.61
N ILE A 29 5.55 16.13 -17.84
CA ILE A 29 4.47 16.19 -18.84
C ILE A 29 3.26 15.35 -18.40
N TYR A 30 3.47 14.42 -17.49
CA TYR A 30 2.39 13.59 -16.95
C TYR A 30 1.73 14.32 -15.79
N LYS A 31 0.40 14.35 -15.81
CA LYS A 31 -0.38 14.98 -14.74
C LYS A 31 -0.70 13.95 -13.66
N ARG A 32 -0.89 14.44 -12.43
CA ARG A 32 -1.34 13.58 -11.35
C ARG A 32 -2.70 12.97 -11.71
N PRO A 33 -2.89 11.66 -11.52
CA PRO A 33 -4.21 11.07 -11.70
C PRO A 33 -5.18 11.62 -10.66
N LYS A 34 -6.45 11.74 -11.05
CA LYS A 34 -7.50 12.25 -10.16
C LYS A 34 -7.97 11.15 -9.21
N LEU A 35 -7.15 10.86 -8.21
CA LEU A 35 -7.42 9.87 -7.18
C LEU A 35 -7.42 10.61 -5.84
N GLU A 36 -8.59 10.73 -5.21
CA GLU A 36 -8.79 11.53 -4.00
C GLU A 36 -7.76 11.22 -2.91
N PHE A 37 -7.48 9.96 -2.67
CA PHE A 37 -6.56 9.59 -1.60
C PHE A 37 -5.13 10.08 -1.83
N LEU A 38 -4.75 10.37 -3.08
CA LEU A 38 -3.41 10.89 -3.41
C LEU A 38 -3.30 12.40 -3.24
N ASP A 39 -4.42 13.13 -3.24
CA ASP A 39 -4.41 14.60 -3.24
C ASP A 39 -3.77 15.19 -1.98
N LYS A 40 -3.84 14.49 -0.88
CA LYS A 40 -3.26 14.95 0.40
C LYS A 40 -1.76 14.64 0.54
N TYR A 41 -1.14 14.04 -0.48
CA TYR A 41 0.28 13.70 -0.45
C TYR A 41 1.04 14.47 -1.52
N THR A 42 2.29 14.81 -1.21
CA THR A 42 3.18 15.44 -2.19
C THR A 42 3.67 14.40 -3.20
N ILE A 43 4.13 14.88 -4.35
CA ILE A 43 4.71 13.98 -5.36
C ILE A 43 5.89 13.18 -4.79
N PRO A 44 6.86 13.79 -4.08
CA PRO A 44 7.96 13.03 -3.49
C PRO A 44 7.49 11.94 -2.52
N GLU A 45 6.45 12.21 -1.72
CA GLU A 45 5.90 11.22 -0.79
C GLU A 45 5.35 10.01 -1.53
N VAL A 46 4.56 10.23 -2.59
CA VAL A 46 3.98 9.14 -3.37
C VAL A 46 5.07 8.34 -4.07
N VAL A 47 6.03 9.01 -4.71
CA VAL A 47 7.14 8.34 -5.41
C VAL A 47 7.96 7.49 -4.43
N TYR A 48 8.22 8.02 -3.24
CA TYR A 48 8.93 7.28 -2.19
C TYR A 48 8.21 5.97 -1.83
N HIS A 49 6.90 6.03 -1.66
CA HIS A 49 6.11 4.84 -1.31
C HIS A 49 6.00 3.86 -2.48
N LEU A 50 5.95 4.35 -3.72
CA LEU A 50 5.99 3.49 -4.90
C LEU A 50 7.31 2.71 -4.97
N LYS A 51 8.43 3.34 -4.58
CA LYS A 51 9.72 2.65 -4.52
C LYS A 51 9.72 1.54 -3.46
N ILE A 52 9.14 1.81 -2.29
CA ILE A 52 9.02 0.79 -1.22
C ILE A 52 8.19 -0.40 -1.73
N ILE A 53 7.05 -0.12 -2.34
CA ILE A 53 6.15 -1.15 -2.87
C ILE A 53 6.86 -2.00 -3.93
N GLU A 54 7.64 -1.36 -4.81
CA GLU A 54 8.42 -2.07 -5.83
C GLU A 54 9.50 -2.94 -5.19
N GLN A 55 10.23 -2.42 -4.19
CA GLN A 55 11.26 -3.18 -3.47
C GLN A 55 10.69 -4.41 -2.78
N GLU A 56 9.47 -4.31 -2.26
CA GLU A 56 8.76 -5.44 -1.63
C GLU A 56 8.07 -6.34 -2.65
N LYS A 57 8.14 -6.01 -3.95
CA LYS A 57 7.57 -6.82 -5.04
C LYS A 57 6.06 -7.01 -4.93
N LEU A 58 5.35 -5.99 -4.46
CA LEU A 58 3.89 -6.06 -4.31
C LEU A 58 3.14 -5.62 -5.56
N LEU A 59 3.76 -4.77 -6.37
CA LEU A 59 3.19 -4.27 -7.63
C LEU A 59 4.23 -4.37 -8.74
N GLU A 60 3.73 -4.50 -9.96
CA GLU A 60 4.55 -4.33 -11.17
C GLU A 60 4.64 -2.85 -11.46
N ILE A 61 5.80 -2.27 -11.22
CA ILE A 61 6.06 -0.83 -11.38
C ILE A 61 7.28 -0.63 -12.27
N SER A 62 7.18 0.33 -13.20
CA SER A 62 8.31 0.76 -14.00
C SER A 62 8.59 2.23 -13.74
N PHE A 63 9.86 2.52 -13.41
CA PHE A 63 10.32 3.90 -13.18
C PHE A 63 10.97 4.44 -14.43
N TYR A 64 10.40 5.53 -14.94
CA TYR A 64 10.93 6.25 -16.09
C TYR A 64 11.49 7.59 -15.65
N ARG A 65 12.10 8.34 -16.57
CA ARG A 65 12.71 9.62 -16.25
C ARG A 65 11.72 10.62 -15.65
N ASN A 66 10.51 10.72 -16.21
CA ASN A 66 9.53 11.74 -15.84
C ASN A 66 8.27 11.15 -15.18
N SER A 67 8.19 9.84 -15.07
CA SER A 67 6.96 9.20 -14.58
C SER A 67 7.24 7.85 -13.91
N VAL A 68 6.23 7.36 -13.21
CA VAL A 68 6.21 6.01 -12.66
C VAL A 68 4.93 5.35 -13.20
N GLU A 69 5.09 4.22 -13.89
CA GLU A 69 3.95 3.45 -14.38
C GLU A 69 3.61 2.36 -13.37
N VAL A 70 2.38 2.41 -12.85
CA VAL A 70 1.88 1.42 -11.90
C VAL A 70 0.91 0.51 -12.63
N ARG A 71 1.26 -0.77 -12.69
CA ARG A 71 0.47 -1.79 -13.39
C ARG A 71 -0.30 -2.66 -12.40
N ASP A 72 -0.12 -3.96 -12.48
CA ASP A 72 -0.91 -4.92 -11.73
C ASP A 72 -0.24 -5.31 -10.41
N LEU A 73 -1.07 -5.83 -9.49
CA LEU A 73 -0.55 -6.52 -8.32
C LEU A 73 0.21 -7.78 -8.73
N THR A 74 1.32 -8.04 -8.06
CA THR A 74 2.00 -9.33 -8.15
C THR A 74 1.21 -10.37 -7.35
N ALA A 75 1.58 -11.64 -7.48
CA ALA A 75 0.98 -12.68 -6.61
C ALA A 75 1.19 -12.33 -5.14
N LYS A 76 2.40 -11.89 -4.77
CA LYS A 76 2.70 -11.46 -3.40
C LYS A 76 1.83 -10.28 -2.98
N GLY A 77 1.60 -9.31 -3.89
CA GLY A 77 0.73 -8.17 -3.63
C GLY A 77 -0.71 -8.57 -3.40
N HIS A 78 -1.24 -9.51 -4.19
CA HIS A 78 -2.59 -10.03 -4.00
C HIS A 78 -2.75 -10.70 -2.62
N PHE A 79 -1.79 -11.54 -2.23
CA PHE A 79 -1.84 -12.22 -0.92
C PHE A 79 -1.70 -11.22 0.23
N PHE A 80 -0.83 -10.23 0.08
CA PHE A 80 -0.68 -9.16 1.06
C PHE A 80 -1.98 -8.39 1.24
N LEU A 81 -2.59 -7.97 0.12
CA LEU A 81 -3.84 -7.21 0.14
C LEU A 81 -4.99 -8.03 0.72
N LEU A 82 -5.02 -9.34 0.45
CA LEU A 82 -6.04 -10.22 1.01
C LEU A 82 -6.06 -10.17 2.53
N GLU A 83 -4.89 -10.08 3.17
CA GLU A 83 -4.77 -10.03 4.63
C GLU A 83 -5.15 -8.66 5.21
N ILE A 84 -4.98 -7.58 4.46
CA ILE A 84 -5.19 -6.22 4.98
C ILE A 84 -6.40 -5.51 4.38
N ARG A 85 -7.17 -6.18 3.53
CA ARG A 85 -8.31 -5.58 2.82
C ARG A 85 -9.44 -5.15 3.73
N ASP A 86 -9.79 -5.98 4.71
CA ASP A 86 -10.90 -5.73 5.62
C ASP A 86 -10.58 -4.53 6.53
N ASN A 87 -11.48 -3.56 6.59
CA ASN A 87 -11.26 -2.35 7.38
C ASN A 87 -11.12 -2.63 8.87
N SER A 88 -11.91 -3.57 9.40
CA SER A 88 -11.85 -3.93 10.82
C SER A 88 -10.51 -4.58 11.17
N VAL A 89 -10.04 -5.51 10.34
CA VAL A 89 -8.72 -6.13 10.49
C VAL A 89 -7.62 -5.08 10.40
N TRP A 90 -7.73 -4.17 9.43
CA TRP A 90 -6.74 -3.12 9.21
C TRP A 90 -6.61 -2.18 10.40
N GLU A 91 -7.76 -1.72 10.96
CA GLU A 91 -7.76 -0.84 12.13
C GLU A 91 -7.09 -1.49 13.34
N LYS A 92 -7.43 -2.75 13.61
CA LYS A 92 -6.81 -3.51 14.71
C LYS A 92 -5.33 -3.72 14.47
N THR A 93 -4.95 -4.03 13.23
CA THR A 93 -3.55 -4.19 12.84
C THR A 93 -2.76 -2.90 13.07
N LEU A 94 -3.31 -1.76 12.67
CA LEU A 94 -2.69 -0.46 12.89
C LEU A 94 -2.50 -0.16 14.37
N ASN A 95 -3.50 -0.42 15.18
CA ASN A 95 -3.43 -0.17 16.61
C ASN A 95 -2.34 -1.00 17.29
N ILE A 96 -2.24 -2.28 16.93
CA ILE A 96 -1.20 -3.15 17.46
C ILE A 96 0.18 -2.70 16.98
N SER A 97 0.32 -2.38 15.70
CA SER A 97 1.60 -1.97 15.12
C SER A 97 2.15 -0.70 15.76
N LYS A 98 1.27 0.25 16.11
CA LYS A 98 1.66 1.47 16.81
C LYS A 98 2.19 1.17 18.21
N LYS A 99 1.58 0.24 18.92
CA LYS A 99 1.98 -0.13 20.29
C LYS A 99 3.34 -0.80 20.34
N ILE A 100 3.69 -1.58 19.33
CA ILE A 100 4.95 -2.32 19.29
C ILE A 100 5.98 -1.75 18.32
N SER A 101 5.69 -0.56 17.77
CA SER A 101 6.61 0.18 16.88
C SER A 101 7.09 -0.64 15.67
N VAL A 102 6.16 -1.32 15.01
CA VAL A 102 6.47 -2.12 13.82
C VAL A 102 6.83 -1.19 12.66
N SER A 103 7.93 -1.50 11.97
CA SER A 103 8.44 -0.69 10.86
C SER A 103 8.56 -1.44 9.52
N SER A 104 8.26 -2.73 9.48
CA SER A 104 8.35 -3.51 8.23
C SER A 104 6.99 -3.96 7.74
N LEU A 105 6.85 -4.10 6.41
CA LEU A 105 5.62 -4.60 5.81
C LEU A 105 5.39 -6.07 6.15
N THR A 106 6.45 -6.86 6.24
CA THR A 106 6.35 -8.27 6.63
C THR A 106 5.78 -8.44 8.03
N ALA A 107 6.29 -7.66 9.00
CA ALA A 107 5.78 -7.70 10.36
C ALA A 107 4.33 -7.22 10.44
N LEU A 108 3.98 -6.19 9.66
CA LEU A 108 2.61 -5.69 9.58
C LEU A 108 1.67 -6.77 9.05
N LYS A 109 2.08 -7.49 8.01
CA LYS A 109 1.31 -8.60 7.45
C LYS A 109 1.10 -9.71 8.49
N ASP A 110 2.15 -10.04 9.24
CA ASP A 110 2.07 -11.08 10.29
C ASP A 110 1.05 -10.71 11.36
N ILE A 111 1.01 -9.43 11.75
CA ILE A 111 0.01 -8.94 12.70
C ILE A 111 -1.40 -9.07 12.10
N ALA A 112 -1.58 -8.70 10.84
CA ALA A 112 -2.88 -8.80 10.16
C ALA A 112 -3.36 -10.25 10.09
N VAL A 113 -2.47 -11.20 9.81
CA VAL A 113 -2.79 -12.62 9.78
C VAL A 113 -3.27 -13.08 11.16
N GLN A 114 -2.60 -12.68 12.23
CA GLN A 114 -3.00 -13.05 13.59
C GLN A 114 -4.33 -12.43 13.99
N VAL A 115 -4.58 -11.18 13.61
CA VAL A 115 -5.87 -10.52 13.86
C VAL A 115 -6.99 -11.26 13.14
N SER A 116 -6.80 -11.60 11.87
CA SER A 116 -7.79 -12.37 11.09
C SER A 116 -8.05 -13.73 11.70
N SER A 117 -7.01 -14.44 12.13
CA SER A 117 -7.13 -15.75 12.77
C SER A 117 -7.94 -15.68 14.06
N SER A 118 -7.71 -14.65 14.89
CA SER A 118 -8.47 -14.44 16.13
C SER A 118 -9.95 -14.22 15.85
N LEU A 119 -10.28 -13.45 14.81
CA LEU A 119 -11.66 -13.18 14.43
C LEU A 119 -12.36 -14.47 13.96
N ILE A 120 -11.66 -15.30 13.20
CA ILE A 120 -12.18 -16.59 12.73
C ILE A 120 -12.46 -17.51 13.92
N VAL A 121 -11.52 -17.63 14.85
CA VAL A 121 -11.70 -18.45 16.06
C VAL A 121 -12.92 -17.99 16.83
N ASN A 122 -13.10 -16.69 17.04
CA ASN A 122 -14.24 -16.14 17.76
C ASN A 122 -15.56 -16.40 17.02
N TYR A 123 -15.54 -16.41 15.69
CA TYR A 123 -16.73 -16.69 14.88
C TYR A 123 -17.24 -18.12 15.10
N PHE A 124 -16.34 -19.08 15.26
CA PHE A 124 -16.67 -20.49 15.40
C PHE A 124 -16.85 -20.95 16.86
N LYS A 125 -16.69 -20.03 17.81
CA LYS A 125 -17.04 -20.29 19.21
C LYS A 125 -18.58 -20.19 19.41
#